data_3b76aee1c9d373c216246d6203447a8a
#
_entry.id   3b76aee1c9d373c216246d6203447a8a
#
_cell.length_a   1.000
_cell.length_b   1.000
_cell.length_c   1.000
_cell.angle_alpha   90.00
_cell.angle_beta   90.00
_cell.angle_gamma   90.00
#
_symmetry.space_group_name_H-M   'P 1'
#
loop_
_entity.id
_entity.type
_entity.pdbx_description
1 polymer ?
#
loop_
_entity_poly.entity_id
_entity_poly.type
_entity_poly.pdbx_seq_one_letter_code
_entity_poly.pdbx_strand_id
1 'polypeptide(L)'
;MRKAHGLQELKISNSLMAIAEYDTNASAYAMDHIGVFNVGENLAWGPSFWDPFDGWYTQEKADFDQGNYANVGHYLNIIDDSYTITGFAVNQKSAYGNTYGQVFSGMELEGDCFSVDDYCGFFMLYYNAVYNPVVLG
;
A
#
# COMPACT_ATOMS: atom_id res chain seq x y z
N MET A 1 6.81 9.06 -6.10
CA MET A 1 7.12 7.89 -6.96
C MET A 1 6.39 7.99 -8.30
N ARG A 2 5.10 7.73 -8.39
CA ARG A 2 4.35 7.70 -9.66
C ARG A 2 4.44 8.99 -10.49
N LYS A 3 4.38 10.16 -9.86
CA LYS A 3 4.52 11.46 -10.56
C LYS A 3 5.85 11.58 -11.34
N ALA A 4 6.92 11.01 -10.83
CA ALA A 4 8.22 10.99 -11.53
C ALA A 4 8.20 10.22 -12.86
N HIS A 5 7.17 9.38 -13.07
CA HIS A 5 6.94 8.61 -14.28
C HIS A 5 5.76 9.17 -15.11
N GLY A 6 5.26 10.35 -14.81
CA GLY A 6 4.13 10.96 -15.50
C GLY A 6 2.77 10.31 -15.21
N LEU A 7 2.69 9.53 -14.12
CA LEU A 7 1.49 8.79 -13.73
C LEU A 7 0.67 9.54 -12.69
N GLN A 8 -0.65 9.28 -12.70
CA GLN A 8 -1.55 9.78 -11.69
C GLN A 8 -1.24 9.16 -10.32
N GLU A 9 -1.47 9.93 -9.27
CA GLU A 9 -1.45 9.45 -7.90
C GLU A 9 -2.54 8.39 -7.69
N LEU A 10 -2.25 7.32 -6.95
CA LEU A 10 -3.25 6.33 -6.59
C LEU A 10 -4.24 6.91 -5.59
N LYS A 11 -5.52 6.57 -5.74
CA LYS A 11 -6.54 6.81 -4.73
C LYS A 11 -6.50 5.71 -3.67
N ILE A 12 -7.01 6.01 -2.49
CA ILE A 12 -7.20 5.02 -1.43
C ILE A 12 -8.56 4.36 -1.61
N SER A 13 -8.59 3.03 -1.60
CA SER A 13 -9.81 2.23 -1.61
C SER A 13 -10.03 1.59 -0.24
N ASN A 14 -11.22 1.78 0.34
CA ASN A 14 -11.58 1.10 1.59
C ASN A 14 -11.53 -0.42 1.44
N SER A 15 -11.99 -0.96 0.32
CA SER A 15 -11.95 -2.40 0.03
C SER A 15 -10.50 -2.89 -0.06
N LEU A 16 -9.63 -2.15 -0.73
CA LEU A 16 -8.22 -2.52 -0.83
C LEU A 16 -7.48 -2.38 0.50
N MET A 17 -7.84 -1.41 1.34
CA MET A 17 -7.31 -1.32 2.70
C MET A 17 -7.64 -2.59 3.52
N ALA A 18 -8.88 -3.08 3.41
CA ALA A 18 -9.30 -4.33 4.06
C ALA A 18 -8.59 -5.57 3.50
N ILE A 19 -8.40 -5.63 2.18
CA ILE A 19 -7.65 -6.72 1.52
C ILE A 19 -6.18 -6.69 1.95
N ALA A 20 -5.56 -5.52 1.98
CA ALA A 20 -4.17 -5.37 2.44
C ALA A 20 -4.02 -5.85 3.88
N GLU A 21 -4.95 -5.50 4.76
CA GLU A 21 -4.97 -5.95 6.15
C GLU A 21 -5.07 -7.47 6.25
N TYR A 22 -6.00 -8.07 5.50
CA TYR A 22 -6.17 -9.53 5.47
C TYR A 22 -4.89 -10.24 4.98
N ASP A 23 -4.37 -9.83 3.83
CA ASP A 23 -3.21 -10.48 3.21
C ASP A 23 -1.95 -10.30 4.06
N THR A 24 -1.74 -9.12 4.63
CA THR A 24 -0.59 -8.82 5.50
C THR A 24 -0.64 -9.65 6.78
N ASN A 25 -1.82 -9.82 7.39
CA ASN A 25 -1.99 -10.66 8.57
C ASN A 25 -1.77 -12.15 8.25
N ALA A 26 -2.28 -12.61 7.12
CA ALA A 26 -2.08 -14.00 6.70
C ALA A 26 -0.61 -14.30 6.36
N SER A 27 0.11 -13.34 5.78
CA SER A 27 1.54 -13.45 5.44
C SER A 27 2.49 -13.24 6.63
N ALA A 28 1.98 -12.84 7.80
CA ALA A 28 2.81 -12.56 8.97
C ALA A 28 3.56 -13.78 9.52
N TYR A 29 3.13 -14.98 9.16
CA TYR A 29 3.72 -16.25 9.59
C TYR A 29 4.23 -17.12 8.44
N ALA A 30 4.07 -16.64 7.20
CA ALA A 30 4.55 -17.33 6.01
C ALA A 30 5.03 -16.27 5.00
N MET A 31 6.28 -16.35 4.58
CA MET A 31 6.83 -15.42 3.57
C MET A 31 6.30 -15.76 2.18
N ASP A 32 5.00 -15.56 1.97
CA ASP A 32 4.34 -15.89 0.71
C ASP A 32 3.12 -15.01 0.45
N HIS A 33 2.76 -14.88 -0.82
CA HIS A 33 1.50 -14.28 -1.24
C HIS A 33 0.35 -15.26 -1.00
N ILE A 34 -0.75 -14.78 -0.41
CA ILE A 34 -1.89 -15.64 -0.07
C ILE A 34 -2.73 -15.98 -1.31
N GLY A 35 -2.84 -15.05 -2.27
CA GLY A 35 -3.49 -15.30 -3.55
C GLY A 35 -5.01 -15.50 -3.51
N VAL A 36 -5.68 -15.06 -2.45
CA VAL A 36 -7.14 -15.16 -2.30
C VAL A 36 -7.87 -14.13 -3.16
N PHE A 37 -7.30 -12.94 -3.28
CA PHE A 37 -7.89 -11.83 -4.01
C PHE A 37 -7.15 -11.58 -5.32
N ASN A 38 -7.88 -11.20 -6.36
CA ASN A 38 -7.31 -10.82 -7.66
C ASN A 38 -6.87 -9.36 -7.65
N VAL A 39 -5.72 -9.11 -7.05
CA VAL A 39 -5.10 -7.78 -6.92
C VAL A 39 -3.60 -7.88 -7.20
N GLY A 40 -2.98 -6.78 -7.62
CA GLY A 40 -1.53 -6.66 -7.55
C GLY A 40 -1.10 -6.55 -6.10
N GLU A 41 0.06 -7.07 -5.74
CA GLU A 41 0.50 -7.07 -4.34
C GLU A 41 2.01 -6.92 -4.22
N ASN A 42 2.43 -6.03 -3.34
CA ASN A 42 3.79 -5.93 -2.83
C ASN A 42 3.80 -6.37 -1.36
N LEU A 43 4.65 -7.32 -1.02
CA LEU A 43 4.89 -7.76 0.36
C LEU A 43 6.34 -7.57 0.76
N ALA A 44 6.56 -7.29 2.03
CA ALA A 44 7.90 -7.25 2.63
C ALA A 44 7.85 -7.66 4.10
N TRP A 45 8.95 -8.24 4.55
CA TRP A 45 9.15 -8.64 5.94
C TRP A 45 10.46 -8.05 6.43
N GLY A 46 10.46 -7.44 7.60
CA GLY A 46 11.66 -6.82 8.12
C GLY A 46 11.46 -6.07 9.43
N PRO A 47 12.52 -5.44 9.94
CA PRO A 47 12.46 -4.73 11.20
C PRO A 47 11.57 -3.49 11.13
N SER A 48 11.04 -3.06 12.27
CA SER A 48 10.07 -1.97 12.39
C SER A 48 10.59 -0.60 11.95
N PHE A 49 11.90 -0.41 11.90
CA PHE A 49 12.51 0.85 11.47
C PHE A 49 12.77 0.92 9.96
N TRP A 50 12.53 -0.17 9.23
CA TRP A 50 12.79 -0.23 7.80
C TRP A 50 11.60 0.30 7.00
N ASP A 51 11.89 1.04 5.92
CA ASP A 51 10.89 1.50 4.96
C ASP A 51 10.79 0.50 3.80
N PRO A 52 9.66 -0.20 3.63
CA PRO A 52 9.52 -1.16 2.54
C PRO A 52 9.62 -0.53 1.15
N PHE A 53 9.27 0.75 0.99
CA PHE A 53 9.38 1.45 -0.29
C PHE A 53 10.82 1.69 -0.73
N ASP A 54 11.77 1.68 0.20
CA ASP A 54 13.19 1.71 -0.15
C ASP A 54 13.57 0.46 -0.96
N GLY A 55 13.13 -0.71 -0.53
CA GLY A 55 13.29 -1.95 -1.29
C GLY A 55 12.44 -2.00 -2.56
N TRP A 56 11.15 -1.78 -2.43
CA TRP A 56 10.19 -1.92 -3.54
C TRP A 56 10.38 -0.92 -4.68
N TYR A 57 10.79 0.30 -4.35
CA TYR A 57 10.93 1.35 -5.36
C TYR A 57 12.39 1.75 -5.59
N THR A 58 13.10 2.16 -4.55
CA THR A 58 14.43 2.77 -4.72
C THR A 58 15.45 1.77 -5.25
N GLN A 59 15.54 0.60 -4.62
CA GLN A 59 16.51 -0.45 -5.01
C GLN A 59 16.11 -1.13 -6.31
N GLU A 60 14.85 -1.54 -6.46
CA GLU A 60 14.39 -2.21 -7.68
C GLU A 60 14.40 -1.28 -8.90
N LYS A 61 14.12 0.01 -8.72
CA LYS A 61 14.28 1.01 -9.79
C LYS A 61 15.74 1.12 -10.24
N ALA A 62 16.67 1.13 -9.30
CA ALA A 62 18.10 1.17 -9.64
C ALA A 62 18.52 -0.08 -10.43
N ASP A 63 18.03 -1.25 -10.06
CA ASP A 63 18.25 -2.48 -10.81
C ASP A 63 17.65 -2.40 -12.21
N PHE A 64 16.42 -1.95 -12.32
CA PHE A 64 15.73 -1.77 -13.60
C PHE A 64 16.50 -0.81 -14.54
N ASP A 65 16.95 0.32 -14.02
CA ASP A 65 17.71 1.33 -14.78
C ASP A 65 19.06 0.79 -15.27
N GLN A 66 19.61 -0.22 -14.61
CA GLN A 66 20.85 -0.91 -15.00
C GLN A 66 20.61 -2.11 -15.93
N GLY A 67 19.36 -2.40 -16.27
CA GLY A 67 18.98 -3.53 -17.12
C GLY A 67 18.84 -4.87 -16.38
N ASN A 68 18.78 -4.88 -15.07
CA ASN A 68 18.55 -6.06 -14.24
C ASN A 68 17.05 -6.22 -13.97
N TYR A 69 16.36 -6.95 -14.84
CA TYR A 69 14.90 -7.05 -14.81
C TYR A 69 14.35 -8.25 -14.03
N ALA A 70 15.19 -9.08 -13.46
CA ALA A 70 14.77 -10.38 -12.90
C ALA A 70 13.93 -10.25 -11.60
N ASN A 71 14.19 -9.23 -10.78
CA ASN A 71 13.57 -9.09 -9.45
C ASN A 71 13.13 -7.64 -9.21
N VAL A 72 12.30 -7.11 -10.11
CA VAL A 72 11.81 -5.71 -10.06
C VAL A 72 10.28 -5.63 -10.04
N GLY A 73 9.63 -6.71 -9.60
CA GLY A 73 8.17 -6.83 -9.63
C GLY A 73 7.45 -5.82 -8.75
N HIS A 74 8.01 -5.49 -7.60
CA HIS A 74 7.41 -4.47 -6.72
C HIS A 74 7.46 -3.07 -7.35
N TYR A 75 8.59 -2.72 -7.94
CA TYR A 75 8.74 -1.47 -8.68
C TYR A 75 7.74 -1.40 -9.84
N LEU A 76 7.60 -2.47 -10.63
CA LEU A 76 6.68 -2.52 -11.77
C LEU A 76 5.21 -2.36 -11.31
N ASN A 77 4.81 -2.94 -10.18
CA ASN A 77 3.49 -2.71 -9.61
C ASN A 77 3.25 -1.24 -9.27
N ILE A 78 4.23 -0.57 -8.67
CA ILE A 78 4.10 0.84 -8.26
C ILE A 78 3.91 1.76 -9.47
N ILE A 79 4.54 1.47 -10.60
CA ILE A 79 4.47 2.27 -11.81
C ILE A 79 3.53 1.74 -12.88
N ASP A 80 2.77 0.71 -12.59
CA ASP A 80 1.76 0.19 -13.53
C ASP A 80 0.64 1.22 -13.73
N ASP A 81 0.44 1.65 -14.97
CA ASP A 81 -0.54 2.68 -15.33
C ASP A 81 -1.98 2.16 -15.30
N SER A 82 -2.18 0.85 -15.34
CA SER A 82 -3.50 0.22 -15.20
C SER A 82 -4.04 0.27 -13.78
N TYR A 83 -3.19 0.45 -12.78
CA TYR A 83 -3.60 0.60 -11.38
C TYR A 83 -3.96 2.04 -11.08
N THR A 84 -5.12 2.24 -10.44
CA THR A 84 -5.66 3.56 -10.07
C THR A 84 -5.96 3.68 -8.58
N ILE A 85 -6.07 2.56 -7.88
CA ILE A 85 -6.39 2.48 -6.45
C ILE A 85 -5.43 1.56 -5.72
N THR A 86 -5.28 1.81 -4.42
CA THR A 86 -4.38 1.05 -3.54
C THR A 86 -4.94 0.94 -2.13
N GLY A 87 -4.43 -0.04 -1.39
CA GLY A 87 -4.54 -0.17 0.04
C GLY A 87 -3.20 -0.59 0.63
N PHE A 88 -2.96 -0.29 1.89
CA PHE A 88 -1.72 -0.60 2.59
C PHE A 88 -1.99 -1.05 4.02
N ALA A 89 -1.22 -2.02 4.51
CA ALA A 89 -1.30 -2.50 5.88
C ALA A 89 0.07 -2.91 6.42
N VAL A 90 0.19 -2.89 7.73
CA VAL A 90 1.37 -3.35 8.46
C VAL A 90 0.93 -4.26 9.61
N ASN A 91 1.50 -5.46 9.69
CA ASN A 91 1.40 -6.31 10.86
C ASN A 91 2.70 -6.18 11.68
N GLN A 92 2.59 -5.61 12.88
CA GLN A 92 3.73 -5.37 13.77
C GLN A 92 4.05 -6.56 14.69
N LYS A 93 3.30 -7.64 14.60
CA LYS A 93 3.46 -8.86 15.42
C LYS A 93 3.79 -10.07 14.56
N SER A 94 4.40 -9.84 13.41
CA SER A 94 4.80 -10.92 12.51
C SER A 94 5.94 -11.75 13.10
N ALA A 95 6.06 -13.00 12.65
CA ALA A 95 7.17 -13.88 13.01
C ALA A 95 8.54 -13.35 12.52
N TYR A 96 8.53 -12.37 11.58
CA TYR A 96 9.72 -11.82 10.92
C TYR A 96 10.02 -10.36 11.31
N GLY A 97 9.41 -9.84 12.37
CA GLY A 97 9.43 -8.43 12.74
C GLY A 97 8.13 -7.76 12.33
N ASN A 98 8.16 -6.87 11.34
CA ASN A 98 6.96 -6.38 10.68
C ASN A 98 6.69 -7.11 9.36
N THR A 99 5.43 -7.23 8.99
CA THR A 99 5.02 -7.59 7.63
C THR A 99 4.29 -6.38 7.03
N TYR A 100 4.72 -5.98 5.84
CA TYR A 100 4.17 -4.84 5.11
C TYR A 100 3.47 -5.35 3.86
N GLY A 101 2.28 -4.84 3.57
CA GLY A 101 1.54 -5.20 2.37
C GLY A 101 0.92 -3.98 1.70
N GLN A 102 1.08 -3.90 0.39
CA GLN A 102 0.39 -2.94 -0.46
C GLN A 102 -0.30 -3.70 -1.58
N VAL A 103 -1.57 -3.42 -1.80
CA VAL A 103 -2.36 -4.02 -2.88
C VAL A 103 -2.81 -2.96 -3.87
N PHE A 104 -3.01 -3.38 -5.11
CA PHE A 104 -3.30 -2.50 -6.24
C PHE A 104 -4.43 -3.07 -7.09
N SER A 105 -5.25 -2.20 -7.66
CA SER A 105 -6.27 -2.55 -8.65
C SER A 105 -6.59 -1.34 -9.54
N GLY A 106 -7.14 -1.62 -10.72
CA GLY A 106 -7.77 -0.61 -11.57
C GLY A 106 -9.30 -0.62 -11.50
N MET A 107 -9.89 -1.49 -10.66
CA MET A 107 -11.34 -1.62 -10.52
C MET A 107 -11.84 -0.71 -9.40
N GLU A 108 -12.24 0.52 -9.77
CA GLU A 108 -12.83 1.47 -8.84
C GLU A 108 -14.33 1.19 -8.66
N LEU A 109 -14.76 1.07 -7.39
CA LEU A 109 -16.16 0.96 -7.02
C LEU A 109 -16.67 2.31 -6.51
N GLU A 110 -17.89 2.69 -6.90
CA GLU A 110 -18.52 3.93 -6.45
C GLU A 110 -18.62 3.97 -4.91
N GLY A 111 -18.24 5.09 -4.32
CA GLY A 111 -18.28 5.30 -2.88
C GLY A 111 -17.16 4.62 -2.08
N ASP A 112 -16.24 3.91 -2.74
CA ASP A 112 -15.16 3.15 -2.11
C ASP A 112 -13.78 3.82 -2.23
N CYS A 113 -13.62 4.77 -3.17
CA CYS A 113 -12.33 5.33 -3.54
C CYS A 113 -12.26 6.82 -3.23
N PHE A 114 -11.14 7.26 -2.66
CA PHE A 114 -10.91 8.62 -2.20
C PHE A 114 -9.50 9.09 -2.59
N SER A 115 -9.35 10.38 -2.87
CA SER A 115 -8.01 10.95 -2.92
C SER A 115 -7.31 10.79 -1.57
N VAL A 116 -6.00 10.82 -1.54
CA VAL A 116 -5.23 10.76 -0.29
C VAL A 116 -5.63 11.90 0.65
N ASP A 117 -5.82 13.10 0.10
CA ASP A 117 -6.23 14.27 0.89
C ASP A 117 -7.61 14.09 1.52
N ASP A 118 -8.59 13.60 0.77
CA ASP A 118 -9.93 13.34 1.29
C ASP A 118 -9.92 12.23 2.36
N TYR A 119 -9.18 11.17 2.12
CA TYR A 119 -9.04 10.07 3.08
C TYR A 119 -8.42 10.54 4.39
N CYS A 120 -7.35 11.33 4.33
CA CYS A 120 -6.75 11.96 5.51
C CYS A 120 -7.69 12.96 6.18
N GLY A 121 -8.50 13.68 5.39
CA GLY A 121 -9.53 14.59 5.90
C GLY A 121 -10.58 13.88 6.76
N PHE A 122 -11.07 12.72 6.36
CA PHE A 122 -11.99 11.90 7.17
C PHE A 122 -11.36 11.46 8.49
N PHE A 123 -10.12 11.04 8.45
CA PHE A 123 -9.38 10.69 9.65
C PHE A 123 -9.26 11.88 10.63
N MET A 124 -8.97 13.07 10.15
CA MET A 124 -8.87 14.28 10.96
C MET A 124 -10.23 14.70 11.53
N LEU A 125 -11.32 14.54 10.79
CA LEU A 125 -12.67 14.76 11.30
C LEU A 125 -12.99 13.83 12.47
N TYR A 126 -12.70 12.55 12.32
CA TYR A 126 -12.89 11.56 13.38
C TYR A 126 -12.04 11.91 14.61
N TYR A 127 -10.77 12.21 14.40
CA TYR A 127 -9.84 12.57 15.47
C TYR A 127 -10.37 13.79 16.27
N ASN A 128 -10.79 14.84 15.59
CA ASN A 128 -11.32 16.03 16.22
C ASN A 128 -12.62 15.74 16.99
N ALA A 129 -13.53 14.94 16.44
CA ALA A 129 -14.77 14.57 17.10
C ALA A 129 -14.53 13.81 18.42
N VAL A 130 -13.51 12.94 18.46
CA VAL A 130 -13.23 12.08 19.62
C VAL A 130 -12.33 12.78 20.65
N TYR A 131 -11.29 13.46 20.20
CA TYR A 131 -10.25 14.01 21.09
C TYR A 131 -10.34 15.53 21.30
N ASN A 132 -11.04 16.26 20.41
CA ASN A 132 -11.22 17.69 20.50
C ASN A 132 -12.70 18.08 20.24
N PRO A 133 -13.67 17.59 21.01
CA PRO A 133 -15.10 17.79 20.72
C PRO A 133 -15.54 19.26 20.75
N VAL A 134 -14.82 20.15 21.45
CA VAL A 134 -15.11 21.58 21.53
C VAL A 134 -14.96 22.28 20.17
N VAL A 135 -14.14 21.78 19.29
CA VAL A 135 -13.86 22.36 17.96
C VAL A 135 -15.05 22.18 17.01
N LEU A 136 -15.89 21.16 17.26
CA LEU A 136 -17.04 20.82 16.43
C LEU A 136 -18.38 21.34 16.99
N GLY A 137 -18.34 21.96 18.18
CA GLY A 137 -19.50 22.44 18.89
C GLY A 137 -20.17 23.70 18.32
#